data_9c142d3866504e2d00d27d7781fb3f11
#
_entry.id   9c142d3866504e2d00d27d7781fb3f11
#
_cell.length_a   1.000
_cell.length_b   1.000
_cell.length_c   1.000
_cell.angle_alpha   90.00
_cell.angle_beta   90.00
_cell.angle_gamma   90.00
#
_symmetry.space_group_name_H-M   'P 1'
#
loop_
_entity.id
_entity.type
_entity.pdbx_description
1 polymer ?
#
loop_
_entity_poly.entity_id
_entity_poly.type
_entity_poly.pdbx_seq_one_letter_code
_entity_poly.pdbx_strand_id
1 'polypeptide(L)'
;VACLVGSEMCIRDSDKTILILLGFLIGFIMDLSMQTYGCHTFSSITVCFLRTRIEKSSFGVNAYLPLAMIKGTSTLSRVAFFFSIIIIHSLLYYSLIFFKVSLLGTIFLYAFINAIATFTIIWIIARLTTNK
;
A
#
# COMPACT_ATOMS: atom_id res chain seq x y z
N VAL A 1 8.01 -8.77 -31.30
CA VAL A 1 8.71 -8.50 -30.01
C VAL A 1 8.35 -7.12 -29.47
N ALA A 2 8.34 -6.09 -30.31
CA ALA A 2 7.95 -4.73 -29.90
C ALA A 2 6.47 -4.65 -29.48
N CYS A 3 5.56 -5.40 -30.14
CA CYS A 3 4.15 -5.49 -29.76
C CYS A 3 3.94 -6.22 -28.41
N LEU A 4 4.74 -7.24 -28.12
CA LEU A 4 4.71 -7.95 -26.83
C LEU A 4 5.22 -7.05 -25.70
N VAL A 5 6.30 -6.35 -25.89
CA VAL A 5 6.85 -5.39 -24.91
C VAL A 5 5.90 -4.20 -24.73
N GLY A 6 5.30 -3.69 -25.79
CA GLY A 6 4.28 -2.65 -25.74
C GLY A 6 2.98 -3.13 -25.06
N SER A 7 2.57 -4.37 -25.30
CA SER A 7 1.42 -5.00 -24.64
C SER A 7 1.66 -5.20 -23.14
N GLU A 8 2.83 -5.64 -22.73
CA GLU A 8 3.19 -5.76 -21.32
C GLU A 8 3.25 -4.40 -20.61
N MET A 9 3.77 -3.37 -21.28
CA MET A 9 3.73 -2.01 -20.76
C MET A 9 2.31 -1.46 -20.65
N CYS A 10 1.45 -1.69 -21.65
CA CYS A 10 0.04 -1.29 -21.61
C CYS A 10 -0.75 -2.03 -20.52
N ILE A 11 -0.54 -3.33 -20.35
CA ILE A 11 -1.15 -4.13 -19.27
C ILE A 11 -0.67 -3.62 -17.92
N ARG A 12 0.60 -3.27 -17.79
CA ARG A 12 1.18 -2.76 -16.54
C ARG A 12 0.65 -1.38 -16.17
N ASP A 13 0.45 -0.49 -17.15
CA ASP A 13 -0.17 0.83 -16.94
C ASP A 13 -1.68 0.71 -16.66
N SER A 14 -2.36 -0.21 -17.32
CA SER A 14 -3.75 -0.55 -17.04
C SER A 14 -3.92 -1.09 -15.62
N ASP A 15 -3.03 -1.97 -15.16
CA ASP A 15 -3.05 -2.50 -13.79
C ASP A 15 -2.83 -1.39 -12.74
N LYS A 16 -1.95 -0.43 -13.01
CA LYS A 16 -1.75 0.74 -12.13
C LYS A 16 -3.00 1.61 -12.06
N THR A 17 -3.63 1.88 -13.19
CA THR A 17 -4.85 2.71 -13.26
C THR A 17 -6.00 2.03 -12.53
N ILE A 18 -6.18 0.73 -12.72
CA ILE A 18 -7.20 -0.06 -12.00
C ILE A 18 -6.92 -0.04 -10.49
N LEU A 19 -5.66 -0.19 -10.09
CA LEU A 19 -5.27 -0.16 -8.68
C LEU A 19 -5.57 1.20 -8.03
N ILE A 20 -5.26 2.30 -8.73
CA ILE A 20 -5.54 3.65 -8.26
C ILE A 20 -7.06 3.87 -8.15
N LEU A 21 -7.82 3.39 -9.13
CA LEU A 21 -9.28 3.48 -9.13
C LEU A 21 -9.90 2.69 -7.97
N LEU A 22 -9.42 1.47 -7.73
CA LEU A 22 -9.83 0.64 -6.59
C LEU A 22 -9.46 1.31 -5.26
N GLY A 23 -8.25 1.84 -5.15
CA GLY A 23 -7.80 2.60 -3.97
C GLY A 23 -8.68 3.82 -3.71
N PHE A 24 -9.09 4.53 -4.77
CA PHE A 24 -10.03 5.64 -4.68
C PHE A 24 -11.39 5.17 -4.15
N LEU A 25 -11.97 4.12 -4.73
CA LEU A 25 -13.28 3.60 -4.32
C LEU A 25 -13.29 3.13 -2.87
N ILE A 26 -12.28 2.36 -2.46
CA ILE A 26 -12.15 1.88 -1.09
C ILE A 26 -11.97 3.05 -0.12
N GLY A 27 -11.08 3.98 -0.44
CA GLY A 27 -10.87 5.18 0.36
C GLY A 27 -12.13 6.03 0.49
N PHE A 28 -12.87 6.20 -0.60
CA PHE A 28 -14.13 6.95 -0.61
C PHE A 28 -15.22 6.29 0.25
N ILE A 29 -15.36 4.97 0.18
CA ILE A 29 -16.29 4.21 1.03
C ILE A 29 -15.91 4.37 2.50
N MET A 30 -14.61 4.30 2.82
CA MET A 30 -14.12 4.49 4.18
C MET A 30 -14.38 5.92 4.68
N ASP A 31 -14.16 6.92 3.84
CA ASP A 31 -14.42 8.32 4.19
C ASP A 31 -15.89 8.59 4.46
N LEU A 32 -16.80 7.98 3.69
CA LEU A 32 -18.24 8.05 3.95
C LEU A 32 -18.64 7.37 5.26
N SER A 33 -18.01 6.23 5.56
CA SER A 33 -18.31 5.46 6.77
C SER A 33 -17.78 6.14 8.03
N MET A 34 -16.61 6.75 7.96
CA MET A 34 -15.90 7.35 9.11
C MET A 34 -16.08 8.88 9.19
N GLN A 35 -16.73 9.49 8.19
CA GLN A 35 -16.91 10.95 8.08
C GLN A 35 -15.57 11.73 8.14
N THR A 36 -14.55 11.21 7.46
CA THR A 36 -13.17 11.74 7.51
C THR A 36 -12.82 12.69 6.36
N TYR A 37 -13.83 13.19 5.64
CA TYR A 37 -13.69 14.27 4.63
C TYR A 37 -12.59 14.06 3.58
N GLY A 38 -12.37 12.84 3.13
CA GLY A 38 -11.41 12.54 2.05
C GLY A 38 -10.00 12.16 2.53
N CYS A 39 -9.74 12.07 3.82
CA CYS A 39 -8.43 11.71 4.34
C CYS A 39 -8.00 10.28 3.94
N HIS A 40 -8.92 9.32 3.99
CA HIS A 40 -8.66 7.95 3.55
C HIS A 40 -8.47 7.86 2.04
N THR A 41 -9.30 8.56 1.27
CA THR A 41 -9.21 8.61 -0.19
C THR A 41 -7.84 9.16 -0.61
N PHE A 42 -7.42 10.29 -0.06
CA PHE A 42 -6.13 10.89 -0.38
C PHE A 42 -4.96 9.98 -0.01
N SER A 43 -4.97 9.40 1.18
CA SER A 43 -3.92 8.49 1.65
C SER A 43 -3.83 7.25 0.76
N SER A 44 -4.96 6.65 0.40
CA SER A 44 -5.03 5.46 -0.45
C SER A 44 -4.50 5.72 -1.85
N ILE A 45 -4.90 6.82 -2.50
CA ILE A 45 -4.41 7.20 -3.83
C ILE A 45 -2.91 7.45 -3.79
N THR A 46 -2.42 8.18 -2.80
CA THR A 46 -0.99 8.49 -2.66
C THR A 46 -0.16 7.22 -2.49
N VAL A 47 -0.62 6.27 -1.68
CA VAL A 47 0.06 4.98 -1.49
C VAL A 47 0.04 4.16 -2.77
N CYS A 48 -1.09 4.11 -3.48
CA CYS A 48 -1.17 3.42 -4.78
C CYS A 48 -0.19 4.01 -5.80
N PHE A 49 -0.03 5.33 -5.81
CA PHE A 49 0.95 6.01 -6.66
C PHE A 49 2.39 5.71 -6.27
N LEU A 50 2.69 5.72 -4.97
CA LEU A 50 4.03 5.43 -4.44
C LEU A 50 4.39 3.93 -4.48
N ARG A 51 3.42 3.04 -4.67
CA ARG A 51 3.62 1.59 -4.66
C ARG A 51 4.79 1.16 -5.53
N THR A 52 4.90 1.67 -6.74
CA THR A 52 5.99 1.32 -7.67
C THR A 52 7.37 1.66 -7.11
N ARG A 53 7.48 2.77 -6.37
CA ARG A 53 8.75 3.17 -5.73
C ARG A 53 9.06 2.27 -4.53
N ILE A 54 8.05 1.94 -3.75
CA ILE A 54 8.18 1.05 -2.59
C ILE A 54 8.56 -0.37 -3.05
N GLU A 55 7.96 -0.87 -4.14
CA GLU A 55 8.32 -2.15 -4.77
C GLU A 55 9.79 -2.19 -5.18
N LYS A 56 10.27 -1.16 -5.84
CA LYS A 56 11.69 -1.06 -6.23
C LYS A 56 12.62 -1.04 -5.03
N SER A 57 12.25 -0.36 -3.95
CA SER A 57 13.04 -0.31 -2.72
C SER A 57 13.06 -1.65 -1.98
N SER A 58 11.95 -2.38 -1.97
CA SER A 58 11.82 -3.63 -1.23
C SER A 58 12.35 -4.85 -1.98
N PHE A 59 12.15 -4.90 -3.29
CA PHE A 59 12.50 -6.04 -4.13
C PHE A 59 13.70 -5.79 -5.06
N GLY A 60 14.20 -4.57 -5.15
CA GLY A 60 15.36 -4.21 -5.98
C GLY A 60 15.16 -4.56 -7.46
N VAL A 61 16.11 -5.33 -8.03
CA VAL A 61 16.07 -5.74 -9.43
C VAL A 61 14.87 -6.64 -9.76
N ASN A 62 14.35 -7.36 -8.77
CA ASN A 62 13.21 -8.28 -8.93
C ASN A 62 11.85 -7.57 -8.96
N ALA A 63 11.82 -6.24 -8.78
CA ALA A 63 10.58 -5.46 -8.82
C ALA A 63 9.85 -5.50 -10.18
N TYR A 64 10.55 -5.92 -11.23
CA TYR A 64 9.98 -6.05 -12.57
C TYR A 64 9.36 -7.42 -12.87
N LEU A 65 9.53 -8.39 -11.97
CA LEU A 65 8.95 -9.72 -12.14
C LEU A 65 7.47 -9.71 -11.73
N PRO A 66 6.59 -10.48 -12.44
CA PRO A 66 5.21 -10.64 -12.03
C PRO A 66 5.11 -11.21 -10.61
N LEU A 67 4.12 -10.79 -9.84
CA LEU A 67 3.85 -11.28 -8.48
C LEU A 67 3.83 -12.82 -8.39
N ALA A 68 3.46 -13.51 -9.47
CA ALA A 68 3.48 -14.96 -9.56
C ALA A 68 4.89 -15.57 -9.56
N MET A 69 5.90 -14.82 -10.03
CA MET A 69 7.31 -15.27 -10.04
C MET A 69 8.08 -14.87 -8.78
N ILE A 70 7.50 -14.08 -7.89
CA ILE A 70 8.09 -13.65 -6.62
C ILE A 70 8.19 -14.82 -5.61
N LYS A 71 7.87 -16.04 -6.01
CA LYS A 71 8.06 -17.24 -5.17
C LYS A 71 9.51 -17.46 -4.68
N GLY A 72 10.48 -16.79 -5.28
CA GLY A 72 11.90 -16.82 -4.88
C GLY A 72 12.36 -15.65 -4.00
N THR A 73 11.50 -14.64 -3.72
CA THR A 73 11.89 -13.52 -2.85
C THR A 73 11.79 -13.89 -1.37
N SER A 74 12.75 -13.40 -0.60
CA SER A 74 12.78 -13.64 0.84
C SER A 74 11.49 -13.15 1.50
N THR A 75 10.98 -13.91 2.46
CA THR A 75 9.81 -13.54 3.27
C THR A 75 9.98 -12.15 3.90
N LEU A 76 11.23 -11.81 4.24
CA LEU A 76 11.59 -10.50 4.79
C LEU A 76 11.28 -9.35 3.84
N SER A 77 11.58 -9.48 2.55
CA SER A 77 11.28 -8.44 1.55
C SER A 77 9.79 -8.21 1.37
N ARG A 78 8.98 -9.27 1.43
CA ARG A 78 7.52 -9.17 1.36
C ARG A 78 6.95 -8.46 2.59
N VAL A 79 7.42 -8.85 3.77
CA VAL A 79 7.03 -8.22 5.04
C VAL A 79 7.41 -6.75 5.04
N ALA A 80 8.63 -6.42 4.64
CA ALA A 80 9.08 -5.03 4.53
C ALA A 80 8.23 -4.20 3.56
N PHE A 81 7.85 -4.77 2.43
CA PHE A 81 6.98 -4.12 1.45
C PHE A 81 5.60 -3.78 2.03
N PHE A 82 4.90 -4.75 2.60
CA PHE A 82 3.58 -4.54 3.19
C PHE A 82 3.64 -3.59 4.38
N PHE A 83 4.64 -3.72 5.23
CA PHE A 83 4.83 -2.87 6.38
C PHE A 83 5.09 -1.41 5.97
N SER A 84 5.91 -1.18 4.95
CA SER A 84 6.15 0.16 4.39
C SER A 84 4.88 0.81 3.85
N ILE A 85 4.06 0.07 3.13
CA ILE A 85 2.77 0.55 2.61
C ILE A 85 1.85 0.97 3.77
N ILE A 86 1.72 0.13 4.77
CA ILE A 86 0.84 0.37 5.93
C ILE A 86 1.30 1.59 6.72
N ILE A 87 2.59 1.71 6.98
CA ILE A 87 3.16 2.86 7.70
C ILE A 87 2.93 4.16 6.93
N ILE A 88 3.23 4.19 5.63
CA ILE A 88 3.06 5.38 4.80
C ILE A 88 1.59 5.81 4.76
N HIS A 89 0.68 4.85 4.57
CA HIS A 89 -0.76 5.10 4.59
C HIS A 89 -1.22 5.70 5.93
N SER A 90 -0.83 5.07 7.04
CA SER A 90 -1.21 5.51 8.38
C SER A 90 -0.64 6.88 8.70
N LEU A 91 0.61 7.13 8.32
CA LEU A 91 1.28 8.40 8.56
C LEU A 91 0.63 9.55 7.79
N LEU A 92 0.29 9.32 6.51
CA LEU A 92 -0.45 10.29 5.70
C LEU A 92 -1.84 10.56 6.29
N TYR A 93 -2.56 9.53 6.67
CA TYR A 93 -3.90 9.64 7.23
C TYR A 93 -3.92 10.47 8.52
N TYR A 94 -3.08 10.12 9.49
CA TYR A 94 -3.01 10.87 10.75
C TYR A 94 -2.45 12.28 10.59
N SER A 95 -1.52 12.48 9.65
CA SER A 95 -1.00 13.80 9.31
C SER A 95 -2.10 14.73 8.80
N LEU A 96 -3.01 14.21 7.98
CA LEU A 96 -4.15 14.97 7.47
C LEU A 96 -5.21 15.26 8.54
N ILE A 97 -5.48 14.29 9.42
CA ILE A 97 -6.49 14.47 10.48
C ILE A 97 -6.03 15.48 11.51
N PHE A 98 -4.81 15.37 11.99
CA PHE A 98 -4.32 16.26 13.05
C PHE A 98 -3.85 17.62 12.55
N PHE A 99 -3.36 17.70 11.34
CA PHE A 99 -2.86 18.91 10.65
C PHE A 99 -2.21 19.96 11.56
N LYS A 100 -1.51 19.54 12.60
CA LYS A 100 -0.78 20.37 13.56
C LYS A 100 0.64 19.86 13.75
N VAL A 101 1.62 20.70 13.43
CA VAL A 101 3.05 20.39 13.59
C VAL A 101 3.42 20.11 15.04
N SER A 102 2.75 20.75 16.00
CA SER A 102 2.97 20.53 17.43
C SER A 102 2.60 19.12 17.92
N LEU A 103 1.83 18.36 17.14
CA LEU A 103 1.37 17.01 17.46
C LEU A 103 2.12 15.91 16.71
N LEU A 104 3.27 16.21 16.11
CA LEU A 104 4.06 15.22 15.35
C LEU A 104 4.35 13.94 16.16
N GLY A 105 4.72 14.06 17.42
CA GLY A 105 4.95 12.91 18.29
C GLY A 105 3.71 12.04 18.44
N THR A 106 2.55 12.65 18.60
CA THR A 106 1.25 11.95 18.70
C THR A 106 0.88 11.28 17.38
N ILE A 107 1.11 11.97 16.25
CA ILE A 107 0.87 11.42 14.90
C ILE A 107 1.70 10.16 14.69
N PHE A 108 2.99 10.19 14.99
CA PHE A 108 3.87 9.04 14.86
C PHE A 108 3.44 7.88 15.76
N LEU A 109 3.07 8.17 17.00
CA LEU A 109 2.61 7.15 17.94
C LEU A 109 1.35 6.43 17.43
N TYR A 110 0.32 7.19 17.04
CA TYR A 110 -0.92 6.61 16.52
C TYR A 110 -0.70 5.89 15.19
N ALA A 111 0.10 6.43 14.29
CA ALA A 111 0.44 5.79 13.03
C ALA A 111 1.15 4.45 13.27
N PHE A 112 2.07 4.40 14.21
CA PHE A 112 2.82 3.19 14.55
C PHE A 112 1.94 2.10 15.18
N ILE A 113 1.10 2.47 16.15
CA ILE A 113 0.15 1.55 16.79
C ILE A 113 -0.82 0.98 15.75
N ASN A 114 -1.38 1.84 14.89
CA ASN A 114 -2.29 1.41 13.82
C ASN A 114 -1.60 0.51 12.80
N ALA A 115 -0.36 0.81 12.45
CA ALA A 115 0.42 -0.01 11.52
C ALA A 115 0.68 -1.41 12.08
N ILE A 116 1.04 -1.52 13.36
CA ILE A 116 1.24 -2.83 14.02
C ILE A 116 -0.06 -3.62 14.04
N ALA A 117 -1.17 -2.99 14.45
CA ALA A 117 -2.47 -3.66 14.51
C ALA A 117 -2.92 -4.18 13.13
N THR A 118 -2.82 -3.33 12.11
CA THR A 118 -3.17 -3.69 10.73
C THR A 118 -2.27 -4.80 10.20
N PHE A 119 -0.97 -4.71 10.44
CA PHE A 119 -0.02 -5.73 10.03
C PHE A 119 -0.31 -7.09 10.67
N THR A 120 -0.64 -7.10 11.97
CA THR A 120 -0.99 -8.32 12.70
C THR A 120 -2.23 -8.99 12.09
N ILE A 121 -3.26 -8.21 11.77
CA ILE A 121 -4.49 -8.73 11.14
C ILE A 121 -4.18 -9.32 9.77
N ILE A 122 -3.43 -8.61 8.93
CA ILE A 122 -3.03 -9.08 7.60
C ILE A 122 -2.20 -10.36 7.70
N TRP A 123 -1.28 -10.44 8.66
CA TRP A 123 -0.47 -11.62 8.89
C TRP A 123 -1.33 -12.85 9.27
N ILE A 124 -2.29 -12.66 10.16
CA ILE A 124 -3.22 -13.73 10.56
C ILE A 124 -4.04 -14.21 9.37
N ILE A 125 -4.62 -13.29 8.59
CA ILE A 125 -5.40 -13.61 7.40
C ILE A 125 -4.54 -14.36 6.37
N ALA A 126 -3.34 -13.88 6.11
CA ALA A 126 -2.41 -14.51 5.18
C ALA A 126 -2.06 -15.94 5.61
N ARG A 127 -1.82 -16.17 6.91
CA ARG A 127 -1.58 -17.52 7.44
C ARG A 127 -2.78 -18.45 7.29
N LEU A 128 -3.97 -17.96 7.57
CA LEU A 128 -5.21 -18.74 7.43
C LEU A 128 -5.47 -19.11 5.97
N THR A 129 -5.15 -18.23 5.04
CA THR A 129 -5.35 -18.47 3.60
C THR A 129 -4.30 -19.42 3.02
N THR A 130 -3.07 -19.41 3.55
CA THR A 130 -1.96 -20.24 3.03
C THR A 130 -2.02 -21.69 3.55
N ASN A 131 -2.72 -21.93 4.65
CA ASN A 131 -2.89 -23.27 5.24
C ASN A 131 -4.03 -24.11 4.59
N LYS A 132 -4.65 -23.59 3.52
CA LYS A 132 -5.58 -24.33 2.67
C LYS A 132 -4.90 -24.74 1.36
#